data_f083bd1bb39a34b4e37de1d2db0817a0
#
_entry.id   f083bd1bb39a34b4e37de1d2db0817a0
#
_cell.length_a   1.000
_cell.length_b   1.000
_cell.length_c   1.000
_cell.angle_alpha   90.00
_cell.angle_beta   90.00
_cell.angle_gamma   90.00
#
_symmetry.space_group_name_H-M   'P 1'
#
loop_
_entity.id
_entity.type
_entity.pdbx_description
1 polymer ?
#
loop_
_entity_poly.entity_id
_entity_poly.type
_entity_poly.pdbx_seq_one_letter_code
_entity_poly.pdbx_strand_id
1 'polypeptide(L)'
;MDRKIKIKILGGKMFLAINEIKDAKLRYSLIVGLLTLVSYLMFFLSGLAFGLIDQNRFSIDHWKADTVLLSSEANRTLALSNLKLSDKSSLSADNVEPFSQMVTVAKTKKNSNDDVKQKISIFGVNSGSFLIPPIIEGRSFEAENEVVIEKSLSEKEGFAIGDTIKTANSDTELKIVGYTEKSRFNAVPVIYININDFQTLKYGANKATDNPMINAFVVKGELKDYDSSVFQKVSVDDFINELPGYSAQKLTFGFMIGFLIVISAIIIGIFMYVLTIQKTPIFGIMKAQGISNKTIGSAVLSQTFILSLIGSILGLLGTWLTSLILPPAVPFLGNGLYYSIIFISLIVFSLVGTLFSVLAIRKIDPLKAIG
;
A
#
# COMPACT_ATOMS: atom_id res chain seq x y z
N MET A 1 17.38 -39.54 -23.14
CA MET A 1 17.09 -39.06 -24.52
C MET A 1 15.97 -37.98 -24.55
N ASP A 2 15.12 -37.90 -23.53
CA ASP A 2 13.93 -36.98 -23.52
C ASP A 2 14.19 -35.51 -23.27
N ARG A 3 15.21 -35.15 -22.49
CA ARG A 3 15.45 -33.75 -22.13
C ARG A 3 15.97 -32.87 -23.27
N LYS A 4 16.83 -33.42 -24.14
CA LYS A 4 17.38 -32.74 -25.33
C LYS A 4 16.33 -32.54 -26.43
N ILE A 5 15.39 -33.49 -26.56
CA ILE A 5 14.27 -33.38 -27.51
C ILE A 5 13.26 -32.32 -27.06
N LYS A 6 12.92 -32.27 -25.78
CA LYS A 6 12.05 -31.21 -25.22
C LYS A 6 12.64 -29.80 -25.39
N ILE A 7 13.94 -29.63 -25.16
CA ILE A 7 14.62 -28.34 -25.34
C ILE A 7 14.64 -27.91 -26.82
N LYS A 8 14.84 -28.84 -27.74
CA LYS A 8 14.84 -28.59 -29.20
C LYS A 8 13.44 -28.22 -29.71
N ILE A 9 12.39 -28.83 -29.16
CA ILE A 9 10.99 -28.54 -29.49
C ILE A 9 10.54 -27.18 -28.88
N LEU A 10 10.97 -26.84 -27.65
CA LEU A 10 10.73 -25.52 -27.04
C LEU A 10 11.47 -24.43 -27.83
N GLY A 11 12.72 -24.66 -28.23
CA GLY A 11 13.51 -23.74 -29.04
C GLY A 11 12.88 -23.44 -30.40
N GLY A 12 12.30 -24.46 -31.06
CA GLY A 12 11.63 -24.30 -32.35
C GLY A 12 10.34 -23.46 -32.25
N LYS A 13 9.56 -23.61 -31.18
CA LYS A 13 8.33 -22.86 -30.97
C LYS A 13 8.60 -21.39 -30.64
N MET A 14 9.61 -21.14 -29.82
CA MET A 14 10.04 -19.80 -29.44
C MET A 14 10.72 -19.05 -30.60
N PHE A 15 11.46 -19.78 -31.44
CA PHE A 15 12.05 -19.28 -32.68
C PHE A 15 10.98 -18.81 -33.68
N LEU A 16 9.91 -19.58 -33.86
CA LEU A 16 8.79 -19.23 -34.71
C LEU A 16 8.11 -17.94 -34.20
N ALA A 17 7.84 -17.84 -32.89
CA ALA A 17 7.25 -16.69 -32.25
C ALA A 17 8.08 -15.41 -32.43
N ILE A 18 9.40 -15.52 -32.27
CA ILE A 18 10.32 -14.38 -32.44
C ILE A 18 10.40 -13.90 -33.88
N ASN A 19 10.47 -14.81 -34.84
CA ASN A 19 10.51 -14.45 -36.26
C ASN A 19 9.20 -13.77 -36.70
N GLU A 20 8.04 -14.26 -36.28
CA GLU A 20 6.76 -13.61 -36.55
C GLU A 20 6.67 -12.20 -35.97
N ILE A 21 7.22 -11.97 -34.76
CA ILE A 21 7.29 -10.62 -34.17
C ILE A 21 8.18 -9.71 -35.02
N LYS A 22 9.29 -10.24 -35.58
CA LYS A 22 10.19 -9.48 -36.44
C LYS A 22 9.59 -9.12 -37.79
N ASP A 23 8.73 -9.96 -38.36
CA ASP A 23 8.13 -9.74 -39.67
C ASP A 23 7.00 -8.69 -39.63
N ALA A 24 6.30 -8.55 -38.50
CA ALA A 24 5.20 -7.59 -38.33
C ALA A 24 5.47 -6.57 -37.20
N LYS A 25 6.65 -5.95 -37.21
CA LYS A 25 7.16 -5.08 -36.14
C LYS A 25 6.16 -4.01 -35.68
N LEU A 26 5.54 -3.27 -36.59
CA LEU A 26 4.60 -2.21 -36.26
C LEU A 26 3.40 -2.72 -35.45
N ARG A 27 2.85 -3.87 -35.86
CA ARG A 27 1.67 -4.47 -35.21
C ARG A 27 1.99 -4.97 -33.80
N TYR A 28 3.12 -5.65 -33.64
CA TYR A 28 3.53 -6.14 -32.33
C TYR A 28 4.04 -5.03 -31.41
N SER A 29 4.66 -3.96 -31.95
CA SER A 29 5.05 -2.80 -31.15
C SER A 29 3.84 -2.05 -30.58
N LEU A 30 2.72 -1.96 -31.33
CA LEU A 30 1.48 -1.38 -30.80
C LEU A 30 0.91 -2.22 -29.64
N ILE A 31 0.97 -3.56 -29.75
CA ILE A 31 0.52 -4.45 -28.67
C ILE A 31 1.43 -4.31 -27.44
N VAL A 32 2.75 -4.30 -27.64
CA VAL A 32 3.70 -4.07 -26.55
C VAL A 32 3.49 -2.70 -25.93
N GLY A 33 3.28 -1.67 -26.72
CA GLY A 33 2.99 -0.31 -26.24
C GLY A 33 1.74 -0.26 -25.36
N LEU A 34 0.66 -0.91 -25.80
CA LEU A 34 -0.58 -1.00 -25.03
C LEU A 34 -0.36 -1.78 -23.72
N LEU A 35 0.32 -2.93 -23.80
CA LEU A 35 0.66 -3.73 -22.61
C LEU A 35 1.55 -2.97 -21.64
N THR A 36 2.51 -2.21 -22.15
CA THR A 36 3.36 -1.32 -21.35
C THR A 36 2.53 -0.26 -20.63
N LEU A 37 1.59 0.38 -21.34
CA LEU A 37 0.72 1.40 -20.75
C LEU A 37 -0.16 0.82 -19.64
N VAL A 38 -0.80 -0.31 -19.89
CA VAL A 38 -1.67 -0.96 -18.89
C VAL A 38 -0.87 -1.45 -17.70
N SER A 39 0.28 -2.08 -17.94
CA SER A 39 1.18 -2.53 -16.88
C SER A 39 1.72 -1.36 -16.04
N TYR A 40 2.12 -0.28 -16.70
CA TYR A 40 2.56 0.96 -16.05
C TYR A 40 1.46 1.51 -15.12
N LEU A 41 0.22 1.64 -15.64
CA LEU A 41 -0.90 2.09 -14.83
C LEU A 41 -1.13 1.20 -13.61
N MET A 42 -1.08 -0.12 -13.78
CA MET A 42 -1.28 -1.06 -12.68
C MET A 42 -0.21 -0.95 -11.60
N PHE A 43 1.07 -0.91 -11.99
CA PHE A 43 2.17 -0.76 -11.03
C PHE A 43 2.14 0.60 -10.36
N PHE A 44 1.89 1.67 -11.12
CA PHE A 44 1.85 3.03 -10.61
C PHE A 44 0.69 3.23 -9.62
N LEU A 45 -0.53 2.85 -10.02
CA LEU A 45 -1.71 2.94 -9.14
C LEU A 45 -1.58 2.04 -7.91
N SER A 46 -0.97 0.85 -8.06
CA SER A 46 -0.66 -0.01 -6.92
C SER A 46 0.33 0.63 -5.95
N GLY A 47 1.37 1.30 -6.46
CA GLY A 47 2.33 2.05 -5.62
C GLY A 47 1.68 3.21 -4.87
N LEU A 48 0.78 3.97 -5.51
CA LEU A 48 0.00 5.02 -4.87
C LEU A 48 -0.97 4.46 -3.83
N ALA A 49 -1.70 3.40 -4.17
CA ALA A 49 -2.63 2.74 -3.27
C ALA A 49 -1.93 2.24 -2.02
N PHE A 50 -0.78 1.58 -2.21
CA PHE A 50 0.01 1.03 -1.11
C PHE A 50 0.58 2.13 -0.23
N GLY A 51 1.12 3.19 -0.82
CA GLY A 51 1.64 4.34 -0.09
C GLY A 51 0.58 5.07 0.72
N LEU A 52 -0.65 5.17 0.19
CA LEU A 52 -1.76 5.80 0.90
C LEU A 52 -2.29 4.92 2.05
N ILE A 53 -2.37 3.60 1.85
CA ILE A 53 -2.72 2.63 2.89
C ILE A 53 -1.68 2.67 4.02
N ASP A 54 -0.39 2.69 3.67
CA ASP A 54 0.72 2.74 4.61
C ASP A 54 0.67 4.01 5.48
N GLN A 55 0.36 5.17 4.91
CA GLN A 55 0.23 6.42 5.67
C GLN A 55 -0.88 6.39 6.73
N ASN A 56 -1.87 5.53 6.60
CA ASN A 56 -2.93 5.42 7.62
C ASN A 56 -2.46 4.66 8.86
N ARG A 57 -1.58 3.67 8.69
CA ARG A 57 -1.20 2.71 9.73
C ARG A 57 0.23 2.85 10.24
N PHE A 58 1.04 3.70 9.63
CA PHE A 58 2.50 3.74 9.83
C PHE A 58 2.91 3.85 11.31
N SER A 59 2.28 4.76 12.07
CA SER A 59 2.59 4.91 13.50
C SER A 59 2.21 3.70 14.35
N ILE A 60 1.14 2.98 13.95
CA ILE A 60 0.69 1.77 14.66
C ILE A 60 1.65 0.60 14.39
N ASP A 61 2.08 0.44 13.15
CA ASP A 61 3.06 -0.60 12.77
C ASP A 61 4.38 -0.47 13.53
N HIS A 62 4.74 0.77 13.89
CA HIS A 62 5.94 1.08 14.67
C HIS A 62 5.88 0.55 16.10
N TRP A 63 4.69 0.42 16.68
CA TRP A 63 4.52 -0.09 18.03
C TRP A 63 5.02 -1.53 18.19
N LYS A 64 4.96 -2.33 17.11
CA LYS A 64 5.23 -3.77 17.14
C LYS A 64 4.50 -4.43 18.30
N ALA A 65 3.29 -4.00 18.53
CA ALA A 65 2.40 -4.47 19.57
C ALA A 65 1.48 -5.57 19.04
N ASP A 66 0.91 -6.35 19.94
CA ASP A 66 0.06 -7.49 19.61
C ASP A 66 -1.41 -7.19 19.84
N THR A 67 -1.71 -6.39 20.86
CA THR A 67 -3.09 -6.13 21.31
C THR A 67 -3.30 -4.66 21.67
N VAL A 68 -4.47 -4.16 21.33
CA VAL A 68 -4.99 -2.88 21.81
C VAL A 68 -6.22 -3.16 22.67
N LEU A 69 -6.23 -2.67 23.90
CA LEU A 69 -7.34 -2.74 24.83
C LEU A 69 -8.09 -1.41 24.80
N LEU A 70 -9.32 -1.45 24.33
CA LEU A 70 -10.27 -0.34 24.32
C LEU A 70 -11.30 -0.52 25.45
N SER A 71 -12.06 0.50 25.77
CA SER A 71 -13.20 0.37 26.67
C SER A 71 -14.22 -0.61 26.09
N SER A 72 -14.89 -1.40 26.94
CA SER A 72 -15.91 -2.38 26.54
C SER A 72 -17.02 -1.78 25.67
N GLU A 73 -17.37 -0.51 25.90
CA GLU A 73 -18.42 0.23 25.19
C GLU A 73 -17.92 0.91 23.92
N ALA A 74 -16.63 0.83 23.58
CA ALA A 74 -16.02 1.57 22.47
C ALA A 74 -16.39 1.02 21.09
N ASN A 75 -16.98 -0.16 21.02
CA ASN A 75 -17.29 -0.83 19.74
C ASN A 75 -16.11 -0.80 18.76
N ARG A 76 -14.91 -1.14 19.25
CA ARG A 76 -13.62 -1.14 18.53
C ARG A 76 -13.16 0.22 18.00
N THR A 77 -13.85 1.30 18.36
CA THR A 77 -13.56 2.65 17.86
C THR A 77 -12.71 3.41 18.88
N LEU A 78 -11.46 3.75 18.53
CA LEU A 78 -10.54 4.48 19.40
C LEU A 78 -11.12 5.78 19.95
N ALA A 79 -11.78 6.55 19.09
CA ALA A 79 -12.33 7.86 19.47
C ALA A 79 -13.49 7.78 20.49
N LEU A 80 -14.17 6.62 20.57
CA LEU A 80 -15.25 6.36 21.53
C LEU A 80 -14.75 5.69 22.80
N SER A 81 -13.52 5.24 22.83
CA SER A 81 -12.93 4.56 23.97
C SER A 81 -12.50 5.56 25.04
N ASN A 82 -12.98 5.35 26.26
CA ASN A 82 -12.67 6.15 27.44
C ASN A 82 -12.34 5.17 28.60
N LEU A 83 -11.07 5.09 28.92
CA LEU A 83 -10.52 4.31 30.04
C LEU A 83 -9.86 5.28 31.03
N LYS A 84 -9.67 4.83 32.27
CA LYS A 84 -8.88 5.54 33.25
C LYS A 84 -7.49 4.92 33.37
N LEU A 85 -6.49 5.71 33.68
CA LEU A 85 -5.14 5.17 33.87
C LEU A 85 -5.10 4.11 34.99
N SER A 86 -5.95 4.25 36.04
CA SER A 86 -6.10 3.26 37.12
C SER A 86 -6.60 1.90 36.65
N ASP A 87 -7.31 1.83 35.52
CA ASP A 87 -7.85 0.57 35.02
C ASP A 87 -6.73 -0.42 34.62
N LYS A 88 -5.49 0.09 34.51
CA LYS A 88 -4.30 -0.74 34.35
C LYS A 88 -4.19 -1.83 35.41
N SER A 89 -4.71 -1.60 36.61
CA SER A 89 -4.70 -2.61 37.71
C SER A 89 -5.58 -3.85 37.42
N SER A 90 -6.53 -3.75 36.49
CA SER A 90 -7.46 -4.81 36.09
C SER A 90 -6.95 -5.62 34.89
N LEU A 91 -5.65 -5.51 34.56
CA LEU A 91 -5.02 -6.27 33.49
C LEU A 91 -3.63 -6.77 33.88
N SER A 92 -3.25 -7.91 33.31
CA SER A 92 -1.94 -8.52 33.46
C SER A 92 -1.36 -8.83 32.08
N ALA A 93 -0.24 -8.21 31.74
CA ALA A 93 0.45 -8.41 30.48
C ALA A 93 1.94 -8.09 30.60
N ASP A 94 2.74 -8.48 29.60
CA ASP A 94 4.20 -8.30 29.66
C ASP A 94 4.61 -6.83 29.63
N ASN A 95 4.22 -6.10 28.58
CA ASN A 95 4.47 -4.66 28.46
C ASN A 95 3.18 -3.94 28.11
N VAL A 96 2.80 -2.96 28.92
CA VAL A 96 1.54 -2.21 28.77
C VAL A 96 1.80 -0.73 28.84
N GLU A 97 1.44 -0.02 27.77
CA GLU A 97 1.54 1.44 27.70
C GLU A 97 0.17 2.09 27.53
N PRO A 98 -0.12 3.15 28.30
CA PRO A 98 -1.31 3.96 28.08
C PRO A 98 -1.15 4.78 26.80
N PHE A 99 -2.26 4.96 26.10
CA PHE A 99 -2.31 5.66 24.83
C PHE A 99 -3.52 6.60 24.77
N SER A 100 -3.26 7.83 24.36
CA SER A 100 -4.30 8.82 24.07
C SER A 100 -4.08 9.47 22.73
N GLN A 101 -5.17 9.78 22.03
CA GLN A 101 -5.10 10.37 20.70
C GLN A 101 -6.15 11.49 20.54
N MET A 102 -5.76 12.57 19.88
CA MET A 102 -6.68 13.58 19.35
C MET A 102 -6.17 14.17 18.05
N VAL A 103 -7.10 14.64 17.21
CA VAL A 103 -6.76 15.40 16.00
C VAL A 103 -7.01 16.88 16.26
N THR A 104 -6.04 17.72 15.88
CA THR A 104 -6.13 19.17 16.02
C THR A 104 -5.36 19.87 14.90
N VAL A 105 -5.27 21.19 14.98
CA VAL A 105 -4.45 22.01 14.09
C VAL A 105 -3.32 22.62 14.91
N ALA A 106 -2.07 22.33 14.54
CA ALA A 106 -0.91 23.03 15.05
C ALA A 106 -0.74 24.36 14.31
N LYS A 107 -0.33 25.38 15.06
CA LYS A 107 0.01 26.70 14.55
C LYS A 107 1.40 27.07 15.03
N THR A 108 2.25 27.56 14.12
CA THR A 108 3.53 28.16 14.48
C THR A 108 3.66 29.52 13.82
N LYS A 109 4.32 30.47 14.49
CA LYS A 109 4.64 31.77 13.92
C LYS A 109 5.93 31.66 13.12
N LYS A 110 5.83 31.80 11.81
CA LYS A 110 6.98 31.95 10.91
C LYS A 110 6.98 33.39 10.42
N ASN A 111 7.89 34.24 10.96
CA ASN A 111 8.03 35.65 10.60
C ASN A 111 6.72 36.47 10.61
N SER A 112 6.49 37.19 11.65
CA SER A 112 5.54 38.27 11.95
C SER A 112 4.16 38.36 11.24
N ASN A 113 3.87 37.71 10.12
CA ASN A 113 2.61 37.91 9.37
C ASN A 113 1.83 36.68 8.92
N ASP A 114 2.39 35.46 8.89
CA ASP A 114 1.66 34.27 8.44
C ASP A 114 1.77 33.12 9.44
N ASP A 115 0.66 32.79 10.09
CA ASP A 115 0.54 31.56 10.88
C ASP A 115 0.49 30.34 9.95
N VAL A 116 1.51 29.49 10.00
CA VAL A 116 1.46 28.18 9.36
C VAL A 116 0.50 27.31 10.18
N LYS A 117 -0.54 26.80 9.51
CA LYS A 117 -1.57 25.94 10.12
C LYS A 117 -1.50 24.55 9.51
N GLN A 118 -1.24 23.55 10.32
CA GLN A 118 -1.14 22.16 9.86
C GLN A 118 -2.01 21.24 10.71
N LYS A 119 -2.83 20.41 10.03
CA LYS A 119 -3.58 19.34 10.69
C LYS A 119 -2.62 18.30 11.21
N ILE A 120 -2.74 17.95 12.48
CA ILE A 120 -1.88 16.98 13.17
C ILE A 120 -2.70 16.00 14.00
N SER A 121 -2.14 14.84 14.26
CA SER A 121 -2.60 13.90 15.29
C SER A 121 -1.66 14.00 16.49
N ILE A 122 -2.18 14.25 17.68
CA ILE A 122 -1.39 14.24 18.91
C ILE A 122 -1.55 12.90 19.60
N PHE A 123 -0.42 12.27 19.92
CA PHE A 123 -0.33 11.05 20.69
C PHE A 123 0.20 11.38 22.08
N GLY A 124 -0.66 11.20 23.10
CA GLY A 124 -0.29 11.27 24.50
C GLY A 124 0.23 9.91 24.96
N VAL A 125 1.51 9.85 25.31
CA VAL A 125 2.21 8.62 25.68
C VAL A 125 3.20 8.90 26.82
N ASN A 126 3.67 7.86 27.53
CA ASN A 126 4.72 8.01 28.52
C ASN A 126 6.08 8.31 27.87
N SER A 127 6.94 9.04 28.59
CA SER A 127 8.34 9.19 28.18
C SER A 127 9.03 7.84 28.16
N GLY A 128 9.79 7.54 27.09
CA GLY A 128 10.46 6.27 26.87
C GLY A 128 9.55 5.09 26.48
N SER A 129 8.27 5.36 26.20
CA SER A 129 7.33 4.34 25.72
C SER A 129 7.75 3.75 24.38
N PHE A 130 7.51 2.44 24.19
CA PHE A 130 7.70 1.77 22.91
C PHE A 130 6.75 2.26 21.79
N LEU A 131 5.78 3.10 22.16
CA LEU A 131 4.86 3.75 21.20
C LEU A 131 5.51 4.90 20.45
N ILE A 132 6.66 5.40 20.91
CA ILE A 132 7.40 6.48 20.27
C ILE A 132 8.39 5.88 19.26
N PRO A 133 8.32 6.28 17.96
CA PRO A 133 9.31 5.85 16.98
C PRO A 133 10.72 6.35 17.35
N PRO A 134 11.78 5.78 16.76
CA PRO A 134 13.15 6.25 16.98
C PRO A 134 13.28 7.75 16.72
N ILE A 135 13.97 8.42 17.63
CA ILE A 135 14.34 9.83 17.47
C ILE A 135 15.52 9.89 16.52
N ILE A 136 15.37 10.62 15.42
CA ILE A 136 16.41 10.74 14.38
C ILE A 136 17.24 12.03 14.52
N GLU A 137 16.69 13.04 15.22
CA GLU A 137 17.37 14.31 15.46
C GLU A 137 16.81 14.95 16.74
N GLY A 138 17.66 15.59 17.54
CA GLY A 138 17.26 16.15 18.82
C GLY A 138 17.18 15.08 19.93
N ARG A 139 16.19 15.19 20.80
CA ARG A 139 15.95 14.29 21.93
C ARG A 139 14.47 13.99 22.13
N SER A 140 14.16 13.00 22.96
CA SER A 140 12.78 12.78 23.43
C SER A 140 12.34 13.88 24.39
N PHE A 141 11.04 13.99 24.62
CA PHE A 141 10.49 14.90 25.62
C PHE A 141 10.76 14.35 27.03
N GLU A 142 11.18 15.25 27.93
CA GLU A 142 11.48 14.96 29.33
C GLU A 142 10.80 15.96 30.27
N ALA A 143 10.66 17.22 29.84
CA ALA A 143 9.99 18.29 30.57
C ALA A 143 8.55 18.48 30.12
N GLU A 144 7.78 19.21 30.92
CA GLU A 144 6.41 19.60 30.58
C GLU A 144 6.37 20.43 29.30
N ASN A 145 5.32 20.24 28.50
CA ASN A 145 5.09 20.94 27.25
C ASN A 145 6.18 20.75 26.19
N GLU A 146 6.99 19.73 26.28
CA GLU A 146 7.91 19.31 25.22
C GLU A 146 7.25 18.31 24.29
N VAL A 147 7.54 18.45 22.98
CA VAL A 147 6.99 17.57 21.95
C VAL A 147 8.05 17.09 20.99
N VAL A 148 7.84 15.88 20.49
CA VAL A 148 8.59 15.31 19.38
C VAL A 148 7.65 15.21 18.20
N ILE A 149 8.11 15.65 17.02
CA ILE A 149 7.27 15.72 15.83
C ILE A 149 7.81 14.84 14.70
N GLU A 150 6.96 14.45 13.76
CA GLU A 150 7.37 13.78 12.53
C GLU A 150 8.25 14.70 11.69
N LYS A 151 9.38 14.18 11.17
CA LYS A 151 10.36 14.95 10.37
C LYS A 151 9.74 15.67 9.17
N SER A 152 8.69 15.10 8.55
CA SER A 152 8.06 15.73 7.40
C SER A 152 7.37 17.08 7.72
N LEU A 153 7.03 17.35 8.98
CA LEU A 153 6.53 18.66 9.42
C LEU A 153 7.64 19.73 9.32
N SER A 154 8.88 19.35 9.60
CA SER A 154 10.03 20.25 9.40
C SER A 154 10.29 20.51 7.92
N GLU A 155 10.34 19.45 7.11
CA GLU A 155 10.70 19.52 5.70
C GLU A 155 9.67 20.27 4.84
N LYS A 156 8.38 20.11 5.14
CA LYS A 156 7.29 20.68 4.34
C LYS A 156 6.79 22.02 4.87
N GLU A 157 6.64 22.09 6.19
CA GLU A 157 6.00 23.21 6.85
C GLU A 157 6.98 24.10 7.62
N GLY A 158 8.23 23.63 7.75
CA GLY A 158 9.34 24.34 8.36
C GLY A 158 9.26 24.48 9.88
N PHE A 159 8.64 23.48 10.56
CA PHE A 159 8.66 23.38 12.01
C PHE A 159 10.07 22.98 12.49
N ALA A 160 10.79 23.83 13.20
CA ALA A 160 12.15 23.59 13.61
C ALA A 160 12.27 23.18 15.08
N ILE A 161 13.32 22.40 15.43
CA ILE A 161 13.65 22.14 16.83
C ILE A 161 13.97 23.48 17.52
N GLY A 162 13.34 23.70 18.68
CA GLY A 162 13.39 24.94 19.43
C GLY A 162 12.21 25.87 19.18
N ASP A 163 11.46 25.66 18.09
CA ASP A 163 10.23 26.42 17.85
C ASP A 163 9.13 26.06 18.86
N THR A 164 8.22 26.99 19.03
CA THR A 164 7.02 26.82 19.84
C THR A 164 5.80 26.72 18.94
N ILE A 165 4.99 25.70 19.19
CA ILE A 165 3.71 25.51 18.50
C ILE A 165 2.53 25.67 19.47
N LYS A 166 1.40 26.15 18.96
CA LYS A 166 0.12 26.18 19.66
C LYS A 166 -0.88 25.30 18.95
N THR A 167 -1.82 24.74 19.68
CA THR A 167 -2.93 23.99 19.10
C THR A 167 -4.18 24.85 18.99
N ALA A 168 -5.11 24.48 18.10
CA ALA A 168 -6.35 25.23 17.90
C ALA A 168 -7.22 25.33 19.16
N ASN A 169 -7.08 24.36 20.08
CA ASN A 169 -7.96 24.22 21.25
C ASN A 169 -7.29 24.63 22.57
N SER A 170 -6.04 25.10 22.54
CA SER A 170 -5.30 25.48 23.74
C SER A 170 -4.27 26.56 23.42
N ASP A 171 -4.13 27.51 24.34
CA ASP A 171 -3.08 28.52 24.28
C ASP A 171 -1.74 28.02 24.83
N THR A 172 -1.68 26.78 25.31
CA THR A 172 -0.46 26.15 25.79
C THR A 172 0.58 26.11 24.68
N GLU A 173 1.75 26.62 24.97
CA GLU A 173 2.89 26.60 24.07
C GLU A 173 3.66 25.30 24.23
N LEU A 174 3.83 24.57 23.13
CA LEU A 174 4.52 23.31 23.07
C LEU A 174 5.86 23.49 22.38
N LYS A 175 6.96 23.14 23.03
CA LYS A 175 8.32 23.27 22.50
C LYS A 175 8.74 22.03 21.75
N ILE A 176 9.17 22.17 20.49
CA ILE A 176 9.71 21.08 19.69
C ILE A 176 11.13 20.78 20.14
N VAL A 177 11.40 19.52 20.56
CA VAL A 177 12.70 19.10 21.09
C VAL A 177 13.35 18.00 20.26
N GLY A 178 12.65 17.38 19.31
CA GLY A 178 13.19 16.36 18.46
C GLY A 178 12.29 15.96 17.31
N TYR A 179 12.85 15.20 16.39
CA TYR A 179 12.17 14.61 15.25
C TYR A 179 12.18 13.09 15.33
N THR A 180 11.03 12.48 15.00
CA THR A 180 10.93 11.06 14.69
C THR A 180 11.07 10.83 13.21
N GLU A 181 11.32 9.57 12.81
CA GLU A 181 11.06 9.09 11.45
C GLU A 181 9.61 9.35 11.05
N LYS A 182 9.23 8.94 9.83
CA LYS A 182 7.83 8.98 9.39
C LYS A 182 6.92 8.43 10.48
N SER A 183 5.93 9.21 10.85
CA SER A 183 4.91 8.80 11.81
C SER A 183 3.58 9.44 11.45
N ARG A 184 2.69 8.66 10.83
CA ARG A 184 1.39 9.11 10.38
C ARG A 184 0.29 8.21 10.90
N PHE A 185 -0.81 8.83 11.25
CA PHE A 185 -2.03 8.18 11.68
C PHE A 185 -3.22 8.78 10.90
N ASN A 186 -3.98 7.94 10.19
CA ASN A 186 -5.02 8.41 9.25
C ASN A 186 -4.49 9.45 8.25
N ALA A 187 -3.32 9.20 7.68
CA ALA A 187 -2.61 10.08 6.75
C ALA A 187 -2.19 11.46 7.33
N VAL A 188 -2.37 11.69 8.63
CA VAL A 188 -2.04 12.93 9.33
C VAL A 188 -0.72 12.76 10.07
N PRO A 189 0.22 13.74 10.03
CA PRO A 189 1.46 13.69 10.79
C PRO A 189 1.20 13.59 12.30
N VAL A 190 2.03 12.82 13.01
CA VAL A 190 1.89 12.61 14.45
C VAL A 190 2.88 13.49 15.21
N ILE A 191 2.39 14.05 16.32
CA ILE A 191 3.17 14.72 17.36
C ILE A 191 3.03 13.91 18.65
N TYR A 192 4.15 13.61 19.28
CA TYR A 192 4.22 12.86 20.54
C TYR A 192 4.43 13.82 21.70
N ILE A 193 3.65 13.66 22.76
CA ILE A 193 3.67 14.47 23.96
C ILE A 193 3.50 13.57 25.19
N ASN A 194 3.95 14.04 26.34
CA ASN A 194 3.67 13.37 27.61
C ASN A 194 2.16 13.25 27.84
N ILE A 195 1.72 12.10 28.38
CA ILE A 195 0.30 11.83 28.58
C ILE A 195 -0.38 12.83 29.52
N ASN A 196 0.35 13.38 30.51
CA ASN A 196 -0.17 14.40 31.42
C ASN A 196 -0.38 15.76 30.70
N ASP A 197 0.57 16.14 29.85
CA ASP A 197 0.43 17.36 29.03
C ASP A 197 -0.70 17.20 28.01
N PHE A 198 -0.88 15.99 27.45
CA PHE A 198 -2.03 15.67 26.61
C PHE A 198 -3.36 15.92 27.33
N GLN A 199 -3.47 15.52 28.61
CA GLN A 199 -4.67 15.78 29.42
C GLN A 199 -4.94 17.29 29.57
N THR A 200 -3.89 18.04 29.88
CA THR A 200 -3.96 19.51 30.00
C THR A 200 -4.42 20.16 28.69
N LEU A 201 -3.89 19.70 27.55
CA LEU A 201 -4.30 20.17 26.23
C LEU A 201 -5.75 19.86 25.88
N LYS A 202 -6.20 18.64 26.21
CA LYS A 202 -7.53 18.15 25.82
C LYS A 202 -8.65 18.67 26.74
N TYR A 203 -8.38 18.73 28.04
CA TYR A 203 -9.41 19.02 29.05
C TYR A 203 -9.20 20.32 29.82
N GLY A 204 -8.05 20.98 29.63
CA GLY A 204 -7.66 22.20 30.35
C GLY A 204 -6.96 21.88 31.67
N ALA A 205 -6.10 22.79 32.12
CA ALA A 205 -5.27 22.64 33.32
C ALA A 205 -6.07 22.38 34.62
N ASN A 206 -7.27 22.94 34.72
CA ASN A 206 -8.14 22.80 35.90
C ASN A 206 -8.81 21.41 36.01
N LYS A 207 -8.67 20.54 35.01
CA LYS A 207 -9.23 19.20 34.98
C LYS A 207 -8.16 18.12 34.93
N ALA A 208 -6.89 18.48 35.02
CA ALA A 208 -5.82 17.53 35.19
C ALA A 208 -6.03 16.80 36.53
N THR A 209 -6.19 15.47 36.48
CA THR A 209 -6.43 14.61 37.64
C THR A 209 -5.28 13.61 37.78
N ASP A 210 -5.08 13.10 39.00
CA ASP A 210 -4.12 11.98 39.24
C ASP A 210 -4.50 10.69 38.50
N ASN A 211 -5.72 10.63 37.95
CA ASN A 211 -6.22 9.50 37.18
C ASN A 211 -6.73 9.95 35.81
N PRO A 212 -5.82 10.22 34.85
CA PRO A 212 -6.18 10.76 33.56
C PRO A 212 -7.00 9.76 32.71
N MET A 213 -7.89 10.34 31.88
CA MET A 213 -8.66 9.59 30.90
C MET A 213 -7.78 9.30 29.68
N ILE A 214 -7.74 8.04 29.28
CA ILE A 214 -6.99 7.57 28.11
C ILE A 214 -7.90 6.90 27.09
N ASN A 215 -7.42 6.73 25.87
CA ASN A 215 -8.22 6.04 24.86
C ASN A 215 -7.95 4.53 24.82
N ALA A 216 -6.74 4.07 25.14
CA ALA A 216 -6.40 2.67 25.06
C ALA A 216 -5.23 2.29 25.98
N PHE A 217 -5.10 1.00 26.26
CA PHE A 217 -3.83 0.39 26.62
C PHE A 217 -3.31 -0.42 25.44
N VAL A 218 -2.05 -0.23 25.10
CA VAL A 218 -1.37 -0.97 24.04
C VAL A 218 -0.46 -1.99 24.69
N VAL A 219 -0.62 -3.25 24.30
CA VAL A 219 0.10 -4.40 24.86
C VAL A 219 1.08 -4.95 23.84
N LYS A 220 2.33 -5.05 24.24
CA LYS A 220 3.40 -5.73 23.49
C LYS A 220 3.83 -6.97 24.24
N GLY A 221 3.70 -8.13 23.58
CA GLY A 221 3.88 -9.44 24.19
C GLY A 221 2.55 -10.06 24.62
N GLU A 222 2.61 -10.99 25.57
CA GLU A 222 1.45 -11.76 25.97
C GLU A 222 0.52 -10.99 26.90
N LEU A 223 -0.76 -10.95 26.55
CA LEU A 223 -1.85 -10.53 27.45
C LEU A 223 -2.35 -11.75 28.21
N LYS A 224 -2.02 -11.82 29.50
CA LYS A 224 -2.28 -12.97 30.36
C LYS A 224 -3.70 -12.96 30.91
N ASP A 225 -4.15 -11.79 31.39
CA ASP A 225 -5.49 -11.63 31.97
C ASP A 225 -5.98 -10.20 31.84
N TYR A 226 -7.31 -10.02 31.75
CA TYR A 226 -7.95 -8.71 31.73
C TYR A 226 -9.43 -8.82 32.08
N ASP A 227 -9.99 -7.79 32.68
CA ASP A 227 -11.43 -7.69 32.97
C ASP A 227 -12.22 -7.34 31.72
N SER A 228 -12.96 -8.29 31.17
CA SER A 228 -13.79 -8.12 29.98
C SER A 228 -14.99 -7.18 30.17
N SER A 229 -15.35 -6.85 31.41
CA SER A 229 -16.37 -5.84 31.68
C SER A 229 -15.85 -4.40 31.48
N VAL A 230 -14.55 -4.21 31.63
CA VAL A 230 -13.85 -2.93 31.44
C VAL A 230 -13.28 -2.80 30.04
N PHE A 231 -12.66 -3.89 29.55
CA PHE A 231 -11.88 -3.87 28.32
C PHE A 231 -12.47 -4.69 27.18
N GLN A 232 -12.41 -4.13 25.98
CA GLN A 232 -12.57 -4.84 24.73
C GLN A 232 -11.18 -5.12 24.15
N LYS A 233 -10.80 -6.40 24.04
CA LYS A 233 -9.56 -6.83 23.39
C LYS A 233 -9.70 -6.76 21.88
N VAL A 234 -8.76 -6.09 21.21
CA VAL A 234 -8.68 -5.97 19.76
C VAL A 234 -7.26 -6.31 19.33
N SER A 235 -7.09 -7.15 18.30
CA SER A 235 -5.78 -7.35 17.70
C SER A 235 -5.32 -6.06 17.00
N VAL A 236 -4.01 -5.85 16.85
CA VAL A 236 -3.51 -4.65 16.15
C VAL A 236 -4.01 -4.60 14.70
N ASP A 237 -4.10 -5.74 14.02
CA ASP A 237 -4.61 -5.79 12.65
C ASP A 237 -6.11 -5.44 12.58
N ASP A 238 -6.93 -5.92 13.50
CA ASP A 238 -8.33 -5.53 13.59
C ASP A 238 -8.48 -4.05 13.93
N PHE A 239 -7.67 -3.56 14.86
CA PHE A 239 -7.65 -2.13 15.22
C PHE A 239 -7.34 -1.24 14.02
N ILE A 240 -6.37 -1.63 13.18
CA ILE A 240 -6.05 -0.93 11.93
C ILE A 240 -7.22 -1.00 10.94
N ASN A 241 -7.87 -2.15 10.82
CA ASN A 241 -9.02 -2.30 9.92
C ASN A 241 -10.23 -1.45 10.33
N GLU A 242 -10.36 -1.13 11.62
CA GLU A 242 -11.42 -0.25 12.17
C GLU A 242 -11.05 1.24 12.08
N LEU A 243 -9.85 1.60 11.63
CA LEU A 243 -9.52 3.01 11.39
C LEU A 243 -10.49 3.65 10.38
N PRO A 244 -10.95 4.88 10.61
CA PRO A 244 -11.92 5.53 9.74
C PRO A 244 -11.52 5.54 8.27
N GLY A 245 -12.31 4.89 7.43
CA GLY A 245 -12.11 4.82 5.98
C GLY A 245 -11.03 3.82 5.50
N TYR A 246 -10.25 3.21 6.39
CA TYR A 246 -9.15 2.30 6.01
C TYR A 246 -9.63 1.07 5.24
N SER A 247 -10.59 0.34 5.77
CA SER A 247 -11.14 -0.87 5.15
C SER A 247 -11.83 -0.55 3.81
N ALA A 248 -12.59 0.55 3.74
CA ALA A 248 -13.23 1.00 2.50
C ALA A 248 -12.19 1.35 1.43
N GLN A 249 -11.13 2.06 1.81
CA GLN A 249 -10.03 2.42 0.92
C GLN A 249 -9.28 1.19 0.39
N LYS A 250 -8.95 0.24 1.28
CA LYS A 250 -8.29 -1.04 0.94
C LYS A 250 -9.12 -1.85 -0.07
N LEU A 251 -10.44 -1.95 0.16
CA LEU A 251 -11.35 -2.64 -0.75
C LEU A 251 -11.43 -1.92 -2.11
N THR A 252 -11.58 -0.60 -2.12
CA THR A 252 -11.65 0.20 -3.35
C THR A 252 -10.41 0.00 -4.21
N PHE A 253 -9.22 0.08 -3.63
CA PHE A 253 -7.98 -0.15 -4.38
C PHE A 253 -7.85 -1.62 -4.84
N GLY A 254 -8.27 -2.57 -4.00
CA GLY A 254 -8.30 -3.98 -4.38
C GLY A 254 -9.19 -4.23 -5.61
N PHE A 255 -10.40 -3.69 -5.61
CA PHE A 255 -11.29 -3.78 -6.77
C PHE A 255 -10.72 -3.07 -8.00
N MET A 256 -10.18 -1.87 -7.84
CA MET A 256 -9.57 -1.12 -8.95
C MET A 256 -8.46 -1.93 -9.63
N ILE A 257 -7.54 -2.48 -8.86
CA ILE A 257 -6.46 -3.32 -9.39
C ILE A 257 -7.03 -4.59 -10.03
N GLY A 258 -8.01 -5.25 -9.39
CA GLY A 258 -8.68 -6.42 -9.92
C GLY A 258 -9.35 -6.16 -11.27
N PHE A 259 -10.09 -5.06 -11.42
CA PHE A 259 -10.69 -4.67 -12.69
C PHE A 259 -9.65 -4.39 -13.77
N LEU A 260 -8.54 -3.73 -13.44
CA LEU A 260 -7.47 -3.49 -14.39
C LEU A 260 -6.84 -4.80 -14.90
N ILE A 261 -6.69 -5.81 -14.04
CA ILE A 261 -6.22 -7.14 -14.45
C ILE A 261 -7.20 -7.78 -15.45
N VAL A 262 -8.50 -7.75 -15.15
CA VAL A 262 -9.54 -8.32 -16.02
C VAL A 262 -9.58 -7.59 -17.37
N ILE A 263 -9.57 -6.26 -17.35
CA ILE A 263 -9.56 -5.43 -18.57
C ILE A 263 -8.32 -5.75 -19.42
N SER A 264 -7.15 -5.87 -18.78
CA SER A 264 -5.90 -6.26 -19.47
C SER A 264 -6.05 -7.61 -20.17
N ALA A 265 -6.60 -8.61 -19.49
CA ALA A 265 -6.82 -9.94 -20.05
C ALA A 265 -7.76 -9.91 -21.26
N ILE A 266 -8.85 -9.15 -21.19
CA ILE A 266 -9.82 -8.99 -22.28
C ILE A 266 -9.15 -8.31 -23.48
N ILE A 267 -8.44 -7.22 -23.26
CA ILE A 267 -7.76 -6.48 -24.35
C ILE A 267 -6.77 -7.38 -25.05
N ILE A 268 -5.91 -8.07 -24.32
CA ILE A 268 -4.93 -9.01 -24.90
C ILE A 268 -5.64 -10.13 -25.65
N GLY A 269 -6.69 -10.69 -25.06
CA GLY A 269 -7.49 -11.74 -25.69
C GLY A 269 -8.05 -11.31 -27.03
N ILE A 270 -8.63 -10.10 -27.12
CA ILE A 270 -9.16 -9.53 -28.36
C ILE A 270 -8.04 -9.34 -29.40
N PHE A 271 -6.92 -8.73 -29.01
CA PHE A 271 -5.81 -8.51 -29.94
C PHE A 271 -5.25 -9.83 -30.48
N MET A 272 -5.01 -10.79 -29.62
CA MET A 272 -4.50 -12.11 -30.04
C MET A 272 -5.52 -12.87 -30.89
N TYR A 273 -6.82 -12.70 -30.64
CA TYR A 273 -7.89 -13.26 -31.48
C TYR A 273 -7.87 -12.65 -32.88
N VAL A 274 -7.82 -11.33 -32.99
CA VAL A 274 -7.75 -10.62 -34.29
C VAL A 274 -6.51 -11.03 -35.07
N LEU A 275 -5.33 -11.09 -34.42
CA LEU A 275 -4.10 -11.56 -35.05
C LEU A 275 -4.21 -13.01 -35.55
N THR A 276 -4.85 -13.87 -34.77
CA THR A 276 -5.07 -15.28 -35.14
C THR A 276 -5.96 -15.41 -36.38
N ILE A 277 -7.06 -14.62 -36.45
CA ILE A 277 -7.95 -14.63 -37.63
C ILE A 277 -7.21 -14.13 -38.86
N GLN A 278 -6.44 -13.06 -38.78
CA GLN A 278 -5.66 -12.55 -39.90
C GLN A 278 -4.63 -13.55 -40.45
N LYS A 279 -4.20 -14.51 -39.64
CA LYS A 279 -3.27 -15.57 -40.00
C LYS A 279 -3.95 -16.89 -40.37
N THR A 280 -5.26 -16.93 -40.51
CA THR A 280 -6.03 -18.15 -40.86
C THR A 280 -5.49 -18.84 -42.12
N PRO A 281 -5.17 -18.14 -43.24
CA PRO A 281 -4.61 -18.79 -44.42
C PRO A 281 -3.27 -19.48 -44.12
N ILE A 282 -2.37 -18.82 -43.39
CA ILE A 282 -1.07 -19.37 -43.02
C ILE A 282 -1.24 -20.62 -42.13
N PHE A 283 -2.14 -20.56 -41.16
CA PHE A 283 -2.44 -21.69 -40.27
C PHE A 283 -3.10 -22.87 -41.03
N GLY A 284 -3.91 -22.56 -42.05
CA GLY A 284 -4.48 -23.55 -42.96
C GLY A 284 -3.40 -24.33 -43.72
N ILE A 285 -2.44 -23.63 -44.32
CA ILE A 285 -1.29 -24.22 -45.00
C ILE A 285 -0.46 -25.09 -44.02
N MET A 286 -0.17 -24.57 -42.84
CA MET A 286 0.58 -25.35 -41.81
C MET A 286 -0.15 -26.62 -41.40
N LYS A 287 -1.48 -26.60 -41.28
CA LYS A 287 -2.27 -27.80 -41.00
C LYS A 287 -2.26 -28.79 -42.18
N ALA A 288 -2.35 -28.31 -43.40
CA ALA A 288 -2.24 -29.16 -44.59
C ALA A 288 -0.87 -29.87 -44.67
N GLN A 289 0.18 -29.23 -44.18
CA GLN A 289 1.52 -29.81 -44.00
C GLN A 289 1.64 -30.76 -42.78
N GLY A 290 0.53 -31.04 -42.06
CA GLY A 290 0.54 -31.97 -40.94
C GLY A 290 0.93 -31.33 -39.58
N ILE A 291 1.07 -30.00 -39.48
CA ILE A 291 1.39 -29.34 -38.21
C ILE A 291 0.17 -29.36 -37.29
N SER A 292 0.35 -29.89 -36.08
CA SER A 292 -0.75 -30.11 -35.14
C SER A 292 -1.31 -28.78 -34.56
N ASN A 293 -2.61 -28.76 -34.25
CA ASN A 293 -3.26 -27.66 -33.56
C ASN A 293 -2.57 -27.28 -32.23
N LYS A 294 -1.98 -28.28 -31.54
CA LYS A 294 -1.22 -28.05 -30.30
C LYS A 294 0.05 -27.23 -30.56
N THR A 295 0.72 -27.49 -31.68
CA THR A 295 1.94 -26.76 -32.06
C THR A 295 1.63 -25.30 -32.40
N ILE A 296 0.62 -25.07 -33.25
CA ILE A 296 0.18 -23.70 -33.61
C ILE A 296 -0.31 -22.96 -32.39
N GLY A 297 -1.18 -23.56 -31.58
CA GLY A 297 -1.69 -22.92 -30.35
C GLY A 297 -0.58 -22.61 -29.34
N SER A 298 0.42 -23.48 -29.19
CA SER A 298 1.56 -23.22 -28.32
C SER A 298 2.44 -22.06 -28.82
N ALA A 299 2.57 -21.89 -30.14
CA ALA A 299 3.29 -20.75 -30.72
C ALA A 299 2.57 -19.42 -30.39
N VAL A 300 1.24 -19.37 -30.52
CA VAL A 300 0.44 -18.20 -30.14
C VAL A 300 0.54 -17.88 -28.64
N LEU A 301 0.49 -18.90 -27.77
CA LEU A 301 0.71 -18.72 -26.35
C LEU A 301 2.13 -18.22 -26.03
N SER A 302 3.14 -18.74 -26.73
CA SER A 302 4.53 -18.26 -26.57
C SER A 302 4.69 -16.79 -27.01
N GLN A 303 4.02 -16.38 -28.08
CA GLN A 303 3.98 -14.97 -28.50
C GLN A 303 3.38 -14.09 -27.41
N THR A 304 2.21 -14.48 -26.88
CA THR A 304 1.56 -13.74 -25.79
C THR A 304 2.46 -13.64 -24.57
N PHE A 305 3.11 -14.74 -24.20
CA PHE A 305 4.05 -14.74 -23.06
C PHE A 305 5.19 -13.73 -23.28
N ILE A 306 5.82 -13.72 -24.46
CA ILE A 306 6.91 -12.79 -24.77
C ILE A 306 6.41 -11.34 -24.74
N LEU A 307 5.26 -11.06 -25.36
CA LEU A 307 4.69 -9.70 -25.43
C LEU A 307 4.29 -9.20 -24.04
N SER A 308 3.62 -10.03 -23.23
CA SER A 308 3.24 -9.67 -21.88
C SER A 308 4.44 -9.49 -20.95
N LEU A 309 5.48 -10.32 -21.12
CA LEU A 309 6.74 -10.20 -20.37
C LEU A 309 7.43 -8.86 -20.67
N ILE A 310 7.60 -8.54 -21.95
CA ILE A 310 8.24 -7.28 -22.40
C ILE A 310 7.41 -6.09 -21.93
N GLY A 311 6.09 -6.10 -22.16
CA GLY A 311 5.19 -5.03 -21.74
C GLY A 311 5.21 -4.80 -20.23
N SER A 312 5.18 -5.87 -19.43
CA SER A 312 5.22 -5.78 -17.98
C SER A 312 6.57 -5.26 -17.46
N ILE A 313 7.69 -5.67 -18.06
CA ILE A 313 9.01 -5.15 -17.70
C ILE A 313 9.11 -3.65 -18.00
N LEU A 314 8.68 -3.23 -19.19
CA LEU A 314 8.69 -1.82 -19.59
C LEU A 314 7.75 -0.98 -18.71
N GLY A 315 6.58 -1.51 -18.36
CA GLY A 315 5.65 -0.87 -17.44
C GLY A 315 6.23 -0.69 -16.04
N LEU A 316 6.92 -1.71 -15.51
CA LEU A 316 7.60 -1.65 -14.22
C LEU A 316 8.76 -0.64 -14.25
N LEU A 317 9.56 -0.64 -15.31
CA LEU A 317 10.63 0.35 -15.50
C LEU A 317 10.09 1.77 -15.59
N GLY A 318 9.00 1.98 -16.34
CA GLY A 318 8.30 3.27 -16.41
C GLY A 318 7.82 3.74 -15.03
N THR A 319 7.24 2.85 -14.25
CA THR A 319 6.80 3.14 -12.87
C THR A 319 7.98 3.51 -11.98
N TRP A 320 9.07 2.77 -12.05
CA TRP A 320 10.28 3.06 -11.29
C TRP A 320 10.87 4.43 -11.67
N LEU A 321 10.98 4.76 -12.96
CA LEU A 321 11.45 6.06 -13.43
C LEU A 321 10.54 7.19 -12.94
N THR A 322 9.22 7.01 -13.02
CA THR A 322 8.26 8.01 -12.52
C THR A 322 8.41 8.21 -11.02
N SER A 323 8.64 7.14 -10.25
CA SER A 323 8.79 7.23 -8.79
C SER A 323 9.99 8.09 -8.35
N LEU A 324 11.02 8.22 -9.19
CA LEU A 324 12.20 9.06 -8.90
C LEU A 324 11.91 10.56 -9.04
N ILE A 325 10.86 10.93 -9.78
CA ILE A 325 10.51 12.31 -10.10
C ILE A 325 9.33 12.81 -9.26
N LEU A 326 8.64 11.89 -8.56
CA LEU A 326 7.47 12.23 -7.77
C LEU A 326 7.82 13.17 -6.62
N PRO A 327 7.03 14.26 -6.42
CA PRO A 327 7.19 15.09 -5.23
C PRO A 327 6.99 14.29 -3.94
N PRO A 328 7.70 14.63 -2.84
CA PRO A 328 7.53 13.97 -1.54
C PRO A 328 6.10 14.03 -0.96
N ALA A 329 5.27 14.93 -1.50
CA ALA A 329 3.85 15.04 -1.12
C ALA A 329 3.01 13.86 -1.63
N VAL A 330 3.44 13.19 -2.70
CA VAL A 330 2.71 12.06 -3.29
C VAL A 330 3.01 10.80 -2.49
N PRO A 331 2.00 10.13 -1.92
CA PRO A 331 2.19 8.93 -1.13
C PRO A 331 2.44 7.72 -2.05
N PHE A 332 3.66 7.57 -2.52
CA PHE A 332 4.04 6.45 -3.37
C PHE A 332 4.99 5.51 -2.62
N LEU A 333 4.61 4.25 -2.52
CA LEU A 333 5.43 3.21 -1.90
C LEU A 333 5.47 1.96 -2.78
N GLY A 334 6.64 1.68 -3.36
CA GLY A 334 6.87 0.45 -4.12
C GLY A 334 7.09 -0.73 -3.18
N ASN A 335 6.24 -1.75 -3.28
CA ASN A 335 6.41 -2.99 -2.54
C ASN A 335 6.72 -4.14 -3.50
N GLY A 336 7.92 -4.73 -3.37
CA GLY A 336 8.41 -5.77 -4.27
C GLY A 336 7.53 -7.02 -4.31
N LEU A 337 6.93 -7.41 -3.18
CA LEU A 337 6.02 -8.57 -3.12
C LEU A 337 4.75 -8.31 -3.95
N TYR A 338 4.11 -7.15 -3.76
CA TYR A 338 2.90 -6.78 -4.51
C TYR A 338 3.17 -6.60 -5.99
N TYR A 339 4.29 -5.97 -6.34
CA TYR A 339 4.71 -5.84 -7.74
C TYR A 339 4.95 -7.21 -8.39
N SER A 340 5.54 -8.16 -7.67
CA SER A 340 5.72 -9.52 -8.17
C SER A 340 4.39 -10.24 -8.40
N ILE A 341 3.42 -10.08 -7.48
CA ILE A 341 2.07 -10.65 -7.63
C ILE A 341 1.37 -10.06 -8.86
N ILE A 342 1.40 -8.74 -9.04
CA ILE A 342 0.81 -8.07 -10.20
C ILE A 342 1.49 -8.52 -11.49
N PHE A 343 2.82 -8.60 -11.50
CA PHE A 343 3.60 -9.04 -12.65
C PHE A 343 3.22 -10.45 -13.10
N ILE A 344 3.17 -11.38 -12.16
CA ILE A 344 2.77 -12.77 -12.45
C ILE A 344 1.30 -12.81 -12.90
N SER A 345 0.42 -12.09 -12.24
CA SER A 345 -1.01 -12.02 -12.58
C SER A 345 -1.21 -11.50 -14.01
N LEU A 346 -0.51 -10.43 -14.40
CA LEU A 346 -0.56 -9.89 -15.75
C LEU A 346 -0.21 -10.95 -16.81
N ILE A 347 0.87 -11.70 -16.60
CA ILE A 347 1.29 -12.75 -17.53
C ILE A 347 0.24 -13.87 -17.57
N VAL A 348 -0.20 -14.36 -16.41
CA VAL A 348 -1.16 -15.47 -16.32
C VAL A 348 -2.48 -15.09 -16.98
N PHE A 349 -3.05 -13.96 -16.64
CA PHE A 349 -4.34 -13.52 -17.22
C PHE A 349 -4.22 -13.16 -18.70
N SER A 350 -3.07 -12.68 -19.17
CA SER A 350 -2.79 -12.50 -20.61
C SER A 350 -2.85 -13.82 -21.36
N LEU A 351 -2.25 -14.87 -20.79
CA LEU A 351 -2.30 -16.22 -21.36
C LEU A 351 -3.73 -16.78 -21.34
N VAL A 352 -4.48 -16.59 -20.26
CA VAL A 352 -5.89 -17.00 -20.16
C VAL A 352 -6.74 -16.28 -21.22
N GLY A 353 -6.59 -14.96 -21.39
CA GLY A 353 -7.28 -14.21 -22.45
C GLY A 353 -6.99 -14.74 -23.86
N THR A 354 -5.77 -15.20 -24.09
CA THR A 354 -5.36 -15.77 -25.38
C THR A 354 -5.93 -17.17 -25.66
N LEU A 355 -6.42 -17.89 -24.64
CA LEU A 355 -7.02 -19.22 -24.85
C LEU A 355 -8.18 -19.20 -25.85
N PHE A 356 -8.96 -18.11 -25.89
CA PHE A 356 -10.03 -17.94 -26.89
C PHE A 356 -9.47 -17.94 -28.32
N SER A 357 -8.31 -17.33 -28.55
CA SER A 357 -7.61 -17.36 -29.85
C SER A 357 -7.17 -18.78 -30.20
N VAL A 358 -6.65 -19.52 -29.25
CA VAL A 358 -6.23 -20.93 -29.44
C VAL A 358 -7.43 -21.82 -29.78
N LEU A 359 -8.59 -21.58 -29.18
CA LEU A 359 -9.82 -22.31 -29.51
C LEU A 359 -10.29 -22.00 -30.94
N ALA A 360 -10.14 -20.75 -31.41
CA ALA A 360 -10.45 -20.39 -32.79
C ALA A 360 -9.58 -21.14 -33.80
N ILE A 361 -8.29 -21.36 -33.53
CA ILE A 361 -7.36 -22.12 -34.38
C ILE A 361 -7.87 -23.53 -34.62
N ARG A 362 -8.49 -24.19 -33.65
CA ARG A 362 -9.01 -25.56 -33.80
C ARG A 362 -10.11 -25.64 -34.87
N LYS A 363 -10.87 -24.58 -35.07
CA LYS A 363 -12.01 -24.49 -36.01
C LYS A 363 -11.57 -24.19 -37.47
N ILE A 364 -10.30 -23.88 -37.72
CA ILE A 364 -9.80 -23.58 -39.05
C ILE A 364 -9.79 -24.84 -39.89
N ASP A 365 -10.56 -24.84 -40.99
CA ASP A 365 -10.57 -25.90 -41.98
C ASP A 365 -9.44 -25.68 -43.01
N PRO A 366 -8.49 -26.63 -43.15
CA PRO A 366 -7.38 -26.47 -44.11
C PRO A 366 -7.86 -26.30 -45.55
N LEU A 367 -8.93 -27.00 -45.96
CA LEU A 367 -9.43 -26.93 -47.33
C LEU A 367 -10.02 -25.55 -47.67
N LYS A 368 -10.75 -24.92 -46.73
CA LYS A 368 -11.30 -23.58 -46.90
C LYS A 368 -10.26 -22.45 -46.78
N ALA A 369 -9.10 -22.75 -46.24
CA ALA A 369 -8.04 -21.75 -46.04
C ALA A 369 -7.08 -21.65 -47.24
N ILE A 370 -7.09 -22.63 -48.15
CA ILE A 370 -6.21 -22.70 -49.30
C ILE A 370 -6.95 -22.41 -50.61
N GLY A 371 -8.25 -22.54 -50.64
CA GLY A 371 -9.16 -22.20 -51.77
C GLY A 371 -9.92 -20.97 -51.46
#